data_250d7884fd1dd7e1c1ba3df3c77964da
#
_entry.id   250d7884fd1dd7e1c1ba3df3c77964da
#
_cell.length_a   1.000
_cell.length_b   1.000
_cell.length_c   1.000
_cell.angle_alpha   90.00
_cell.angle_beta   90.00
_cell.angle_gamma   90.00
#
_symmetry.space_group_name_H-M   'P 1'
#
loop_
_entity.id
_entity.type
_entity.pdbx_description
1 polymer ?
#
loop_
_entity_poly.entity_id
_entity_poly.type
_entity_poly.pdbx_seq_one_letter_code
_entity_poly.pdbx_strand_id
1 'polypeptide(L)'
;MKRLLSIFLAAICVIVLIAGQIHWKGKTAIPNKQEKAKEGKISETRDIAEEQRFEALLSFAANWPEEASTAFAQKLRKEEPYKIVFAGSEALGEGADSWPEIVAEKMARTYGDVFDFAFLSYDLTSTEFVEQNKVQDLIKEEADLILLEPFTLNDNGRVVIETSLENIERIIDAVLDAKQDTVFLLQPPQPIYNASWYLFQLENLQRFAEQSGIPYLNHWEAWPDTKDPAINQYLTNDRSAPNEEGHKLWAEFLIDYFIAN
;
A
#
# COMPACT_ATOMS: atom_id res chain seq x y z
N MET A 1 78.36 -27.38 -12.67
CA MET A 1 77.08 -27.99 -12.20
C MET A 1 76.82 -27.82 -10.68
N LYS A 2 77.78 -28.18 -9.82
CA LYS A 2 77.56 -28.08 -8.35
C LYS A 2 77.22 -26.68 -7.82
N ARG A 3 77.80 -25.58 -8.36
CA ARG A 3 77.54 -24.19 -7.95
C ARG A 3 76.15 -23.71 -8.35
N LEU A 4 75.66 -24.12 -9.54
CA LEU A 4 74.28 -23.79 -9.97
C LEU A 4 73.23 -24.50 -9.11
N LEU A 5 73.47 -25.71 -8.71
CA LEU A 5 72.56 -26.46 -7.83
C LEU A 5 72.46 -25.84 -6.45
N SER A 6 73.60 -25.33 -5.91
CA SER A 6 73.59 -24.67 -4.62
C SER A 6 72.82 -23.33 -4.60
N ILE A 7 72.92 -22.56 -5.71
CA ILE A 7 72.19 -21.29 -5.89
C ILE A 7 70.69 -21.57 -5.97
N PHE A 8 70.30 -22.63 -6.72
CA PHE A 8 68.90 -23.03 -6.89
C PHE A 8 68.27 -23.50 -5.54
N LEU A 9 69.05 -24.28 -4.75
CA LEU A 9 68.62 -24.72 -3.42
C LEU A 9 68.44 -23.56 -2.46
N ALA A 10 69.36 -22.57 -2.48
CA ALA A 10 69.24 -21.35 -1.64
C ALA A 10 68.02 -20.51 -2.02
N ALA A 11 67.70 -20.36 -3.33
CA ALA A 11 66.52 -19.65 -3.79
C ALA A 11 65.20 -20.33 -3.31
N ILE A 12 65.15 -21.67 -3.36
CA ILE A 12 63.99 -22.43 -2.84
C ILE A 12 63.82 -22.21 -1.34
N CYS A 13 64.87 -22.25 -0.56
CA CYS A 13 64.83 -21.97 0.88
C CYS A 13 64.29 -20.59 1.19
N VAL A 14 64.68 -19.56 0.47
CA VAL A 14 64.19 -18.19 0.65
C VAL A 14 62.69 -18.07 0.28
N ILE A 15 62.25 -18.73 -0.78
CA ILE A 15 60.83 -18.77 -1.14
C ILE A 15 59.99 -19.45 -0.06
N VAL A 16 60.44 -20.58 0.47
CA VAL A 16 59.74 -21.28 1.53
C VAL A 16 59.67 -20.45 2.84
N LEU A 17 60.71 -19.72 3.18
CA LEU A 17 60.72 -18.82 4.35
C LEU A 17 59.77 -17.64 4.14
N ILE A 18 59.72 -17.05 2.96
CA ILE A 18 58.79 -15.94 2.66
C ILE A 18 57.36 -16.45 2.69
N ALA A 19 57.06 -17.60 2.04
CA ALA A 19 55.74 -18.21 2.05
C ALA A 19 55.30 -18.61 3.48
N GLY A 20 56.21 -19.17 4.26
CA GLY A 20 55.98 -19.48 5.68
C GLY A 20 55.65 -18.25 6.52
N GLN A 21 56.36 -17.13 6.28
CA GLN A 21 56.15 -15.89 7.00
C GLN A 21 54.82 -15.21 6.63
N ILE A 22 54.44 -15.27 5.35
CA ILE A 22 53.13 -14.79 4.89
C ILE A 22 52.02 -15.65 5.48
N HIS A 23 52.15 -16.97 5.43
CA HIS A 23 51.16 -17.89 6.00
C HIS A 23 51.00 -17.74 7.53
N TRP A 24 52.11 -17.54 8.23
CA TRP A 24 52.10 -17.33 9.70
C TRP A 24 51.49 -15.97 10.06
N LYS A 25 51.80 -14.89 9.37
CA LYS A 25 51.18 -13.58 9.57
C LYS A 25 49.65 -13.62 9.32
N GLY A 26 49.19 -14.38 8.32
CA GLY A 26 47.75 -14.56 8.11
C GLY A 26 47.03 -15.34 9.20
N LYS A 27 47.73 -16.26 9.92
CA LYS A 27 47.12 -17.04 11.00
C LYS A 27 47.26 -16.40 12.41
N THR A 28 48.22 -15.48 12.58
CA THR A 28 48.47 -14.82 13.89
C THR A 28 47.95 -13.38 13.90
N ALA A 29 47.26 -12.92 12.85
CA ALA A 29 46.54 -11.66 12.88
C ALA A 29 45.40 -11.82 13.91
N ILE A 30 45.65 -11.47 15.16
CA ILE A 30 44.62 -11.28 16.21
C ILE A 30 43.77 -10.10 15.68
N PRO A 31 42.46 -10.27 15.45
CA PRO A 31 41.61 -9.16 15.01
C PRO A 31 41.76 -8.03 16.04
N ASN A 32 42.16 -6.85 15.57
CA ASN A 32 42.44 -5.71 16.45
C ASN A 32 41.18 -5.43 17.29
N LYS A 33 41.30 -5.45 18.59
CA LYS A 33 40.17 -5.23 19.52
C LYS A 33 39.44 -3.90 19.24
N GLN A 34 40.14 -2.94 18.60
CA GLN A 34 39.57 -1.67 18.17
C GLN A 34 38.69 -1.79 16.87
N GLU A 35 39.03 -2.70 15.93
CA GLU A 35 38.20 -2.94 14.75
C GLU A 35 36.92 -3.65 15.12
N LYS A 36 36.97 -4.69 15.97
CA LYS A 36 35.75 -5.35 16.46
C LYS A 36 34.87 -4.41 17.32
N ALA A 37 35.46 -3.49 18.06
CA ALA A 37 34.71 -2.50 18.83
C ALA A 37 34.08 -1.41 17.91
N LYS A 38 34.72 -1.09 16.80
CA LYS A 38 34.13 -0.19 15.77
C LYS A 38 33.02 -0.87 14.99
N GLU A 39 33.21 -2.12 14.56
CA GLU A 39 32.18 -2.91 13.87
C GLU A 39 30.98 -3.13 14.78
N GLY A 40 31.17 -3.46 16.07
CA GLY A 40 30.07 -3.60 17.01
C GLY A 40 29.29 -2.30 17.24
N LYS A 41 29.97 -1.15 17.34
CA LYS A 41 29.29 0.14 17.46
C LYS A 41 28.55 0.55 16.21
N ILE A 42 29.09 0.24 15.01
CA ILE A 42 28.44 0.53 13.73
C ILE A 42 27.17 -0.34 13.58
N SER A 43 27.23 -1.62 13.94
CA SER A 43 26.08 -2.53 13.94
C SER A 43 25.00 -2.02 14.91
N GLU A 44 25.35 -1.72 16.16
CA GLU A 44 24.40 -1.21 17.16
C GLU A 44 23.74 0.12 16.74
N THR A 45 24.50 1.03 16.12
CA THR A 45 23.95 2.30 15.62
C THR A 45 23.01 2.06 14.43
N ARG A 46 23.29 1.08 13.58
CA ARG A 46 22.46 0.69 12.45
C ARG A 46 21.15 0.08 12.93
N ASP A 47 21.23 -0.87 13.87
CA ASP A 47 20.05 -1.54 14.43
C ASP A 47 19.10 -0.54 15.11
N ILE A 48 19.63 0.45 15.82
CA ILE A 48 18.84 1.54 16.42
C ILE A 48 18.17 2.41 15.34
N ALA A 49 18.89 2.75 14.27
CA ALA A 49 18.32 3.55 13.19
C ALA A 49 17.24 2.81 12.40
N GLU A 50 17.39 1.50 12.20
CA GLU A 50 16.38 0.64 11.56
C GLU A 50 15.12 0.54 12.42
N GLU A 51 15.25 0.34 13.74
CA GLU A 51 14.09 0.31 14.64
C GLU A 51 13.38 1.67 14.71
N GLN A 52 14.12 2.78 14.76
CA GLN A 52 13.53 4.12 14.73
C GLN A 52 12.77 4.39 13.43
N ARG A 53 13.30 3.93 12.29
CA ARG A 53 12.61 4.01 11.00
C ARG A 53 11.33 3.16 11.01
N PHE A 54 11.40 1.95 11.52
CA PHE A 54 10.25 1.06 11.64
C PHE A 54 9.12 1.69 12.46
N GLU A 55 9.43 2.19 13.66
CA GLU A 55 8.46 2.88 14.52
C GLU A 55 7.88 4.13 13.86
N ALA A 56 8.70 4.91 13.16
CA ALA A 56 8.24 6.09 12.42
C ALA A 56 7.25 5.72 11.30
N LEU A 57 7.53 4.65 10.54
CA LEU A 57 6.62 4.17 9.49
C LEU A 57 5.30 3.68 10.07
N LEU A 58 5.32 2.98 11.20
CA LEU A 58 4.10 2.54 11.87
C LEU A 58 3.31 3.71 12.45
N SER A 59 3.96 4.76 12.92
CA SER A 59 3.26 5.95 13.44
C SER A 59 2.42 6.64 12.36
N PHE A 60 2.86 6.64 11.10
CA PHE A 60 2.06 7.15 10.00
C PHE A 60 0.81 6.30 9.72
N ALA A 61 0.82 5.01 10.03
CA ALA A 61 -0.30 4.10 9.87
C ALA A 61 -1.25 4.05 11.10
N ALA A 62 -1.16 5.02 12.01
CA ALA A 62 -1.92 5.01 13.26
C ALA A 62 -3.45 5.07 13.09
N ASN A 63 -3.94 5.57 11.95
CA ASN A 63 -5.37 5.63 11.63
C ASN A 63 -5.88 4.33 10.95
N TRP A 64 -4.98 3.39 10.61
CA TRP A 64 -5.37 2.17 9.93
C TRP A 64 -6.07 1.19 10.88
N PRO A 65 -6.91 0.28 10.36
CA PRO A 65 -7.42 -0.83 11.17
C PRO A 65 -6.28 -1.65 11.79
N GLU A 66 -6.52 -2.22 12.97
CA GLU A 66 -5.49 -2.99 13.69
C GLU A 66 -4.92 -4.14 12.85
N GLU A 67 -5.80 -4.83 12.11
CA GLU A 67 -5.41 -5.93 11.22
C GLU A 67 -4.49 -5.43 10.08
N ALA A 68 -4.82 -4.29 9.47
CA ALA A 68 -4.02 -3.70 8.40
C ALA A 68 -2.65 -3.22 8.91
N SER A 69 -2.63 -2.51 10.04
CA SER A 69 -1.38 -2.02 10.65
C SER A 69 -0.49 -3.17 11.13
N THR A 70 -1.07 -4.25 11.64
CA THR A 70 -0.37 -5.48 12.04
C THR A 70 0.24 -6.18 10.82
N ALA A 71 -0.52 -6.36 9.75
CA ALA A 71 -0.02 -6.96 8.50
C ALA A 71 1.08 -6.10 7.87
N PHE A 72 0.91 -4.77 7.87
CA PHE A 72 1.94 -3.82 7.41
C PHE A 72 3.24 -3.95 8.22
N ALA A 73 3.16 -3.99 9.55
CA ALA A 73 4.31 -4.18 10.42
C ALA A 73 5.06 -5.50 10.12
N GLN A 74 4.31 -6.58 9.83
CA GLN A 74 4.93 -7.87 9.47
C GLN A 74 5.65 -7.81 8.12
N LYS A 75 5.07 -7.14 7.11
CA LYS A 75 5.67 -6.92 5.80
C LYS A 75 6.95 -6.08 5.90
N LEU A 76 6.91 -4.98 6.67
CA LEU A 76 8.08 -4.14 6.93
C LEU A 76 9.25 -4.92 7.54
N ARG A 77 8.99 -5.79 8.54
CA ARG A 77 10.03 -6.62 9.17
C ARG A 77 10.60 -7.67 8.24
N LYS A 78 9.85 -8.09 7.22
CA LYS A 78 10.30 -9.05 6.19
C LYS A 78 10.92 -8.37 4.97
N GLU A 79 10.94 -7.04 4.93
CA GLU A 79 11.34 -6.25 3.75
C GLU A 79 10.51 -6.62 2.50
N GLU A 80 9.22 -6.98 2.70
CA GLU A 80 8.26 -7.28 1.65
C GLU A 80 7.35 -6.08 1.40
N PRO A 81 6.97 -5.78 0.14
CA PRO A 81 6.03 -4.71 -0.14
C PRO A 81 4.64 -5.03 0.42
N TYR A 82 3.95 -4.01 0.95
CA TYR A 82 2.55 -4.10 1.34
C TYR A 82 1.67 -3.70 0.15
N LYS A 83 0.83 -4.63 -0.30
CA LYS A 83 0.02 -4.45 -1.51
C LYS A 83 -1.29 -3.75 -1.18
N ILE A 84 -1.51 -2.56 -1.77
CA ILE A 84 -2.77 -1.80 -1.66
C ILE A 84 -3.45 -1.75 -3.03
N VAL A 85 -4.73 -2.12 -3.08
CA VAL A 85 -5.55 -2.02 -4.27
C VAL A 85 -6.63 -0.96 -4.06
N PHE A 86 -6.71 0.00 -4.98
CA PHE A 86 -7.82 0.92 -5.10
C PHE A 86 -8.75 0.38 -6.20
N ALA A 87 -9.98 0.05 -5.86
CA ALA A 87 -10.92 -0.57 -6.77
C ALA A 87 -12.29 0.11 -6.73
N GLY A 88 -12.95 0.20 -7.87
CA GLY A 88 -14.30 0.77 -7.92
C GLY A 88 -14.75 1.17 -9.32
N SER A 89 -15.64 2.14 -9.36
CA SER A 89 -16.20 2.69 -10.59
C SER A 89 -15.22 3.63 -11.30
N GLU A 90 -15.64 4.20 -12.44
CA GLU A 90 -14.90 5.25 -13.15
C GLU A 90 -14.66 6.52 -12.32
N ALA A 91 -15.31 6.64 -11.14
CA ALA A 91 -15.05 7.70 -10.17
C ALA A 91 -13.61 7.66 -9.61
N LEU A 92 -12.89 6.54 -9.76
CA LEU A 92 -11.46 6.48 -9.48
C LEU A 92 -10.68 7.47 -10.36
N GLY A 93 -11.13 7.69 -11.60
CA GLY A 93 -10.39 8.45 -12.60
C GLY A 93 -9.18 7.68 -13.16
N GLU A 94 -8.46 8.31 -14.07
CA GLU A 94 -7.27 7.74 -14.71
C GLU A 94 -6.14 8.77 -14.73
N GLY A 95 -4.90 8.27 -14.66
CA GLY A 95 -3.68 9.08 -14.77
C GLY A 95 -3.31 9.83 -13.48
N ALA A 96 -2.22 10.58 -13.55
CA ALA A 96 -1.55 11.17 -12.40
C ALA A 96 -2.39 12.17 -11.56
N ASP A 97 -3.44 12.73 -12.16
CA ASP A 97 -4.36 13.66 -11.50
C ASP A 97 -5.58 12.95 -10.87
N SER A 98 -5.68 11.63 -10.97
CA SER A 98 -6.72 10.85 -10.30
C SER A 98 -6.45 10.73 -8.80
N TRP A 99 -7.51 10.68 -7.97
CA TRP A 99 -7.34 10.63 -6.52
C TRP A 99 -6.51 9.41 -6.04
N PRO A 100 -6.63 8.18 -6.63
CA PRO A 100 -5.82 7.06 -6.17
C PRO A 100 -4.33 7.24 -6.46
N GLU A 101 -3.98 7.79 -7.63
CA GLU A 101 -2.59 8.06 -8.00
C GLU A 101 -1.98 9.15 -7.11
N ILE A 102 -2.73 10.22 -6.81
CA ILE A 102 -2.29 11.29 -5.90
C ILE A 102 -2.01 10.71 -4.49
N VAL A 103 -2.91 9.85 -3.97
CA VAL A 103 -2.74 9.18 -2.68
C VAL A 103 -1.50 8.27 -2.70
N ALA A 104 -1.39 7.41 -3.71
CA ALA A 104 -0.27 6.48 -3.85
C ALA A 104 1.08 7.21 -3.94
N GLU A 105 1.17 8.29 -4.73
CA GLU A 105 2.38 9.11 -4.82
C GLU A 105 2.74 9.73 -3.46
N LYS A 106 1.77 10.28 -2.73
CA LYS A 106 1.99 10.87 -1.42
C LYS A 106 2.44 9.83 -0.40
N MET A 107 1.82 8.66 -0.40
CA MET A 107 2.22 7.54 0.45
C MET A 107 3.65 7.08 0.12
N ALA A 108 3.98 6.88 -1.16
CA ALA A 108 5.33 6.50 -1.58
C ALA A 108 6.39 7.53 -1.16
N ARG A 109 6.10 8.82 -1.25
CA ARG A 109 7.00 9.88 -0.78
C ARG A 109 7.20 9.89 0.73
N THR A 110 6.18 9.52 1.51
CA THR A 110 6.21 9.57 2.98
C THR A 110 6.83 8.32 3.59
N TYR A 111 6.42 7.16 3.11
CA TYR A 111 6.85 5.87 3.65
C TYR A 111 8.10 5.29 2.94
N GLY A 112 8.41 5.76 1.71
CA GLY A 112 9.42 5.16 0.83
C GLY A 112 8.85 3.97 0.04
N ASP A 113 9.75 3.14 -0.50
CA ASP A 113 9.42 2.02 -1.40
C ASP A 113 8.93 0.78 -0.62
N VAL A 114 7.90 0.95 0.23
CA VAL A 114 7.34 -0.14 1.05
C VAL A 114 5.98 -0.62 0.55
N PHE A 115 5.43 0.02 -0.48
CA PHE A 115 4.13 -0.32 -1.05
C PHE A 115 4.22 -0.81 -2.48
N ASP A 116 3.28 -1.68 -2.84
CA ASP A 116 2.89 -1.98 -4.22
C ASP A 116 1.43 -1.56 -4.40
N PHE A 117 1.13 -0.80 -5.46
CA PHE A 117 -0.20 -0.26 -5.71
C PHE A 117 -0.80 -0.84 -6.98
N ALA A 118 -2.12 -1.12 -6.97
CA ALA A 118 -2.90 -1.39 -8.15
C ALA A 118 -4.19 -0.56 -8.17
N PHE A 119 -4.61 -0.17 -9.37
CA PHE A 119 -5.78 0.66 -9.62
C PHE A 119 -6.71 -0.08 -10.57
N LEU A 120 -7.92 -0.42 -10.12
CA LEU A 120 -8.89 -1.21 -10.86
C LEU A 120 -10.20 -0.44 -10.98
N SER A 121 -10.41 0.19 -12.14
CA SER A 121 -11.59 1.00 -12.46
C SER A 121 -12.48 0.31 -13.48
N TYR A 122 -13.81 0.37 -13.27
CA TYR A 122 -14.79 -0.31 -14.12
C TYR A 122 -16.03 0.57 -14.36
N ASP A 123 -16.43 0.69 -15.62
CA ASP A 123 -17.74 1.25 -15.99
C ASP A 123 -18.82 0.15 -15.94
N LEU A 124 -19.12 -0.31 -14.73
CA LEU A 124 -20.05 -1.41 -14.48
C LEU A 124 -20.94 -1.09 -13.28
N THR A 125 -22.13 -1.66 -13.26
CA THR A 125 -22.90 -1.83 -12.02
C THR A 125 -22.32 -2.95 -11.18
N SER A 126 -22.67 -3.02 -9.89
CA SER A 126 -22.29 -4.13 -9.02
C SER A 126 -22.75 -5.48 -9.57
N THR A 127 -23.93 -5.53 -10.19
CA THR A 127 -24.47 -6.75 -10.82
C THR A 127 -23.63 -7.17 -12.03
N GLU A 128 -23.32 -6.23 -12.95
CA GLU A 128 -22.48 -6.50 -14.11
C GLU A 128 -21.07 -6.93 -13.70
N PHE A 129 -20.50 -6.34 -12.63
CA PHE A 129 -19.20 -6.72 -12.10
C PHE A 129 -19.18 -8.19 -11.64
N VAL A 130 -20.20 -8.61 -10.87
CA VAL A 130 -20.33 -10.00 -10.41
C VAL A 130 -20.60 -10.96 -11.57
N GLU A 131 -21.57 -10.66 -12.46
CA GLU A 131 -21.94 -11.51 -13.57
C GLU A 131 -20.81 -11.71 -14.60
N GLN A 132 -19.98 -10.68 -14.81
CA GLN A 132 -18.79 -10.76 -15.67
C GLN A 132 -17.57 -11.36 -14.96
N ASN A 133 -17.73 -11.82 -13.70
CA ASN A 133 -16.67 -12.42 -12.90
C ASN A 133 -15.43 -11.51 -12.72
N LYS A 134 -15.63 -10.20 -12.65
CA LYS A 134 -14.55 -9.21 -12.50
C LYS A 134 -13.86 -9.29 -11.13
N VAL A 135 -14.47 -9.93 -10.15
CA VAL A 135 -13.85 -10.21 -8.86
C VAL A 135 -12.51 -10.96 -9.00
N GLN A 136 -12.34 -11.73 -10.08
CA GLN A 136 -11.06 -12.42 -10.36
C GLN A 136 -9.90 -11.45 -10.61
N ASP A 137 -10.17 -10.23 -11.02
CA ASP A 137 -9.12 -9.22 -11.19
C ASP A 137 -8.63 -8.75 -9.82
N LEU A 138 -9.53 -8.58 -8.82
CA LEU A 138 -9.15 -8.30 -7.43
C LEU A 138 -8.37 -9.45 -6.80
N ILE A 139 -8.83 -10.69 -6.98
CA ILE A 139 -8.18 -11.90 -6.43
C ILE A 139 -6.75 -12.06 -6.94
N LYS A 140 -6.50 -11.78 -8.22
CA LYS A 140 -5.15 -11.87 -8.83
C LYS A 140 -4.14 -10.89 -8.24
N GLU A 141 -4.61 -9.78 -7.70
CA GLU A 141 -3.73 -8.80 -7.06
C GLU A 141 -3.16 -9.30 -5.74
N GLU A 142 -3.76 -10.30 -5.09
CA GLU A 142 -3.32 -10.82 -3.79
C GLU A 142 -3.12 -9.69 -2.75
N ALA A 143 -4.03 -8.71 -2.74
CA ALA A 143 -3.92 -7.49 -1.97
C ALA A 143 -3.84 -7.75 -0.46
N ASP A 144 -3.03 -6.96 0.25
CA ASP A 144 -3.05 -6.91 1.72
C ASP A 144 -4.15 -5.97 2.21
N LEU A 145 -4.46 -4.91 1.43
CA LEU A 145 -5.55 -3.98 1.69
C LEU A 145 -6.26 -3.61 0.39
N ILE A 146 -7.59 -3.58 0.42
CA ILE A 146 -8.44 -3.09 -0.69
C ILE A 146 -9.27 -1.93 -0.19
N LEU A 147 -9.11 -0.75 -0.78
CA LEU A 147 -10.06 0.35 -0.67
C LEU A 147 -11.04 0.23 -1.83
N LEU A 148 -12.27 -0.18 -1.51
CA LEU A 148 -13.33 -0.43 -2.47
C LEU A 148 -14.36 0.71 -2.48
N GLU A 149 -14.58 1.31 -3.65
CA GLU A 149 -15.73 2.12 -3.98
C GLU A 149 -16.73 1.22 -4.74
N PRO A 150 -17.84 0.77 -4.11
CA PRO A 150 -18.58 -0.39 -4.58
C PRO A 150 -19.69 -0.08 -5.60
N PHE A 151 -19.43 0.74 -6.61
CA PHE A 151 -20.30 1.03 -7.75
C PHE A 151 -21.66 1.67 -7.42
N THR A 152 -21.83 2.22 -6.21
CA THR A 152 -23.14 2.68 -5.72
C THR A 152 -23.79 3.75 -6.62
N LEU A 153 -22.99 4.63 -7.24
CA LEU A 153 -23.50 5.62 -8.18
C LEU A 153 -23.91 4.98 -9.51
N ASN A 154 -23.18 3.98 -10.00
CA ASN A 154 -23.51 3.23 -11.21
C ASN A 154 -24.78 2.39 -11.02
N ASP A 155 -25.02 1.90 -9.79
CA ASP A 155 -26.21 1.17 -9.40
C ASP A 155 -27.45 2.06 -9.25
N ASN A 156 -27.26 3.38 -9.07
CA ASN A 156 -28.36 4.31 -8.79
C ASN A 156 -29.40 4.30 -9.93
N GLY A 157 -30.62 3.88 -9.57
CA GLY A 157 -31.74 3.73 -10.52
C GLY A 157 -31.66 2.52 -11.46
N ARG A 158 -30.65 1.67 -11.34
CA ARG A 158 -30.42 0.46 -12.16
C ARG A 158 -30.48 -0.83 -11.36
N VAL A 159 -29.91 -0.85 -10.15
CA VAL A 159 -29.87 -1.99 -9.25
C VAL A 159 -30.57 -1.63 -7.96
N VAL A 160 -31.44 -2.52 -7.46
CA VAL A 160 -32.08 -2.32 -6.15
C VAL A 160 -31.04 -2.47 -5.04
N ILE A 161 -31.25 -1.72 -3.94
CA ILE A 161 -30.23 -1.60 -2.91
C ILE A 161 -29.87 -2.95 -2.26
N GLU A 162 -30.85 -3.81 -2.06
CA GLU A 162 -30.64 -5.13 -1.48
C GLU A 162 -29.69 -5.97 -2.35
N THR A 163 -29.90 -5.96 -3.68
CA THR A 163 -29.02 -6.66 -4.64
C THR A 163 -27.63 -6.01 -4.71
N SER A 164 -27.55 -4.68 -4.64
CA SER A 164 -26.27 -3.97 -4.59
C SER A 164 -25.44 -4.41 -3.38
N LEU A 165 -26.04 -4.45 -2.18
CA LEU A 165 -25.38 -4.88 -0.95
C LEU A 165 -25.00 -6.37 -0.98
N GLU A 166 -25.88 -7.25 -1.49
CA GLU A 166 -25.56 -8.67 -1.71
C GLU A 166 -24.37 -8.86 -2.67
N ASN A 167 -24.28 -8.03 -3.70
CA ASN A 167 -23.15 -8.08 -4.64
C ASN A 167 -21.85 -7.63 -3.97
N ILE A 168 -21.89 -6.59 -3.13
CA ILE A 168 -20.72 -6.14 -2.36
C ILE A 168 -20.25 -7.26 -1.42
N GLU A 169 -21.18 -7.90 -0.69
CA GLU A 169 -20.86 -9.03 0.17
C GLU A 169 -20.18 -10.16 -0.62
N ARG A 170 -20.74 -10.56 -1.79
CA ARG A 170 -20.15 -11.57 -2.67
C ARG A 170 -18.74 -11.22 -3.16
N ILE A 171 -18.50 -9.94 -3.47
CA ILE A 171 -17.17 -9.47 -3.89
C ILE A 171 -16.17 -9.64 -2.75
N ILE A 172 -16.54 -9.21 -1.54
CA ILE A 172 -15.70 -9.31 -0.34
C ILE A 172 -15.42 -10.76 0.00
N ASP A 173 -16.48 -11.59 0.08
CA ASP A 173 -16.36 -13.01 0.41
C ASP A 173 -15.46 -13.76 -0.57
N ALA A 174 -15.62 -13.52 -1.88
CA ALA A 174 -14.79 -14.18 -2.89
C ALA A 174 -13.30 -13.82 -2.78
N VAL A 175 -12.97 -12.59 -2.40
CA VAL A 175 -11.58 -12.18 -2.14
C VAL A 175 -11.07 -12.82 -0.86
N LEU A 176 -11.86 -12.80 0.23
CA LEU A 176 -11.47 -13.38 1.52
C LEU A 176 -11.37 -14.91 1.46
N ASP A 177 -12.16 -15.59 0.63
CA ASP A 177 -12.03 -17.02 0.37
C ASP A 177 -10.68 -17.35 -0.31
N ALA A 178 -10.18 -16.45 -1.16
CA ALA A 178 -8.89 -16.61 -1.82
C ALA A 178 -7.69 -16.20 -0.94
N LYS A 179 -7.85 -15.11 -0.15
CA LYS A 179 -6.84 -14.57 0.77
C LYS A 179 -7.53 -13.99 2.00
N GLN A 180 -7.60 -14.79 3.07
CA GLN A 180 -8.36 -14.48 4.30
C GLN A 180 -7.86 -13.26 5.08
N ASP A 181 -6.60 -12.89 4.90
CA ASP A 181 -5.94 -11.78 5.60
C ASP A 181 -6.01 -10.45 4.84
N THR A 182 -6.74 -10.39 3.72
CA THR A 182 -7.00 -9.13 3.02
C THR A 182 -7.92 -8.24 3.87
N VAL A 183 -7.49 -7.00 4.12
CA VAL A 183 -8.30 -6.01 4.83
C VAL A 183 -9.08 -5.18 3.83
N PHE A 184 -10.40 -5.03 4.05
CA PHE A 184 -11.23 -4.13 3.26
C PHE A 184 -11.48 -2.81 3.98
N LEU A 185 -11.47 -1.72 3.20
CA LEU A 185 -12.02 -0.42 3.53
C LEU A 185 -13.08 -0.10 2.49
N LEU A 186 -14.21 0.44 2.91
CA LEU A 186 -15.27 0.90 2.00
C LEU A 186 -15.34 2.42 1.98
N GLN A 187 -15.71 2.99 0.85
CA GLN A 187 -15.97 4.42 0.71
C GLN A 187 -17.11 4.67 -0.30
N PRO A 188 -17.81 5.82 -0.22
CA PRO A 188 -18.79 6.19 -1.23
C PRO A 188 -18.10 6.64 -2.53
N PRO A 189 -18.78 6.63 -3.70
CA PRO A 189 -18.38 7.42 -4.87
C PRO A 189 -18.50 8.93 -4.58
N GLN A 190 -18.17 9.78 -5.56
CA GLN A 190 -18.30 11.23 -5.41
C GLN A 190 -19.73 11.68 -5.07
N PRO A 191 -19.88 12.78 -4.32
CA PRO A 191 -21.18 13.39 -4.10
C PRO A 191 -21.70 14.08 -5.36
N ILE A 192 -23.02 14.13 -5.51
CA ILE A 192 -23.71 14.86 -6.58
C ILE A 192 -24.72 15.85 -6.01
N TYR A 193 -24.92 16.98 -6.73
CA TYR A 193 -25.82 18.04 -6.29
C TYR A 193 -27.27 17.58 -6.23
N ASN A 194 -27.93 17.87 -5.08
CA ASN A 194 -29.36 17.67 -4.85
C ASN A 194 -29.87 16.25 -5.09
N ALA A 195 -29.04 15.25 -4.85
CA ALA A 195 -29.40 13.83 -4.93
C ALA A 195 -30.16 13.41 -3.66
N SER A 196 -31.38 12.88 -3.80
CA SER A 196 -32.15 12.35 -2.67
C SER A 196 -32.11 10.83 -2.59
N TRP A 197 -32.31 10.14 -3.73
CA TRP A 197 -32.31 8.67 -3.76
C TRP A 197 -30.92 8.08 -3.56
N TYR A 198 -29.91 8.71 -4.14
CA TYR A 198 -28.52 8.32 -3.97
C TYR A 198 -28.06 8.41 -2.52
N LEU A 199 -28.50 9.42 -1.76
CA LEU A 199 -28.22 9.51 -0.31
C LEU A 199 -28.76 8.29 0.44
N PHE A 200 -29.96 7.81 0.12
CA PHE A 200 -30.50 6.61 0.74
C PHE A 200 -29.66 5.37 0.47
N GLN A 201 -29.13 5.23 -0.74
CA GLN A 201 -28.24 4.10 -1.07
C GLN A 201 -26.93 4.17 -0.25
N LEU A 202 -26.37 5.36 -0.08
CA LEU A 202 -25.15 5.54 0.72
C LEU A 202 -25.36 5.32 2.21
N GLU A 203 -26.50 5.74 2.76
CA GLU A 203 -26.86 5.42 4.15
C GLU A 203 -26.95 3.90 4.37
N ASN A 204 -27.45 3.15 3.39
CA ASN A 204 -27.48 1.69 3.46
C ASN A 204 -26.09 1.07 3.29
N LEU A 205 -25.23 1.60 2.41
CA LEU A 205 -23.84 1.18 2.25
C LEU A 205 -23.06 1.38 3.56
N GLN A 206 -23.18 2.57 4.17
CA GLN A 206 -22.52 2.85 5.45
C GLN A 206 -23.01 1.90 6.55
N ARG A 207 -24.33 1.67 6.64
CA ARG A 207 -24.89 0.73 7.61
C ARG A 207 -24.42 -0.70 7.37
N PHE A 208 -24.31 -1.12 6.12
CA PHE A 208 -23.73 -2.42 5.75
C PHE A 208 -22.27 -2.53 6.24
N ALA A 209 -21.44 -1.52 5.97
CA ALA A 209 -20.07 -1.49 6.45
C ALA A 209 -19.97 -1.61 7.98
N GLU A 210 -20.78 -0.82 8.71
CA GLU A 210 -20.86 -0.85 10.18
C GLU A 210 -21.26 -2.23 10.71
N GLN A 211 -22.27 -2.87 10.10
CA GLN A 211 -22.77 -4.19 10.51
C GLN A 211 -21.77 -5.31 10.21
N SER A 212 -21.01 -5.16 9.13
CA SER A 212 -19.97 -6.12 8.73
C SER A 212 -18.62 -5.87 9.43
N GLY A 213 -18.51 -4.80 10.24
CA GLY A 213 -17.27 -4.42 10.92
C GLY A 213 -16.19 -3.91 9.94
N ILE A 214 -16.57 -3.46 8.75
CA ILE A 214 -15.65 -2.94 7.74
C ILE A 214 -15.56 -1.42 7.91
N PRO A 215 -14.36 -0.81 8.05
CA PRO A 215 -14.22 0.63 8.14
C PRO A 215 -14.78 1.33 6.90
N TYR A 216 -15.59 2.38 7.14
CA TYR A 216 -16.19 3.21 6.09
C TYR A 216 -15.56 4.59 6.08
N LEU A 217 -14.90 4.94 5.00
CA LEU A 217 -14.21 6.22 4.84
C LEU A 217 -15.14 7.21 4.14
N ASN A 218 -15.81 8.04 4.93
CA ASN A 218 -16.74 9.04 4.42
C ASN A 218 -16.01 10.30 3.93
N HIS A 219 -15.36 10.23 2.78
CA HIS A 219 -14.64 11.37 2.20
C HIS A 219 -15.53 12.58 1.88
N TRP A 220 -16.88 12.40 1.88
CA TRP A 220 -17.82 13.50 1.66
C TRP A 220 -17.72 14.63 2.70
N GLU A 221 -17.14 14.32 3.86
CA GLU A 221 -16.89 15.32 4.91
C GLU A 221 -15.96 16.45 4.44
N ALA A 222 -15.13 16.20 3.44
CA ALA A 222 -14.27 17.21 2.83
C ALA A 222 -14.99 18.04 1.74
N TRP A 223 -16.14 17.58 1.24
CA TRP A 223 -16.84 18.22 0.13
C TRP A 223 -17.88 19.24 0.63
N PRO A 224 -18.29 20.21 -0.22
CA PRO A 224 -19.48 21.01 0.09
C PRO A 224 -20.74 20.16 0.29
N ASP A 225 -21.69 20.67 1.09
CA ASP A 225 -22.97 19.98 1.29
C ASP A 225 -23.66 19.67 -0.07
N THR A 226 -24.27 18.50 -0.19
CA THR A 226 -24.95 18.07 -1.42
C THR A 226 -26.09 18.99 -1.86
N LYS A 227 -26.61 19.83 -0.97
CA LYS A 227 -27.61 20.88 -1.27
C LYS A 227 -26.97 22.20 -1.67
N ASP A 228 -25.68 22.37 -1.49
CA ASP A 228 -24.94 23.55 -1.95
C ASP A 228 -24.53 23.39 -3.42
N PRO A 229 -24.96 24.28 -4.32
CA PRO A 229 -24.53 24.23 -5.72
C PRO A 229 -23.02 24.40 -5.92
N ALA A 230 -22.27 24.84 -4.90
CA ALA A 230 -20.81 24.91 -4.93
C ALA A 230 -20.15 23.53 -5.21
N ILE A 231 -20.81 22.42 -4.87
CA ILE A 231 -20.33 21.07 -5.14
C ILE A 231 -20.07 20.84 -6.63
N ASN A 232 -20.81 21.52 -7.54
CA ASN A 232 -20.61 21.38 -8.97
C ASN A 232 -19.26 21.92 -9.46
N GLN A 233 -18.53 22.70 -8.65
CA GLN A 233 -17.18 23.19 -8.99
C GLN A 233 -16.14 22.07 -8.93
N TYR A 234 -16.46 20.96 -8.26
CA TYR A 234 -15.61 19.78 -8.07
C TYR A 234 -15.96 18.62 -9.01
N LEU A 235 -16.95 18.81 -9.86
CA LEU A 235 -17.42 17.80 -10.80
C LEU A 235 -17.13 18.22 -12.24
N THR A 236 -17.10 17.24 -13.15
CA THR A 236 -17.06 17.47 -14.59
C THR A 236 -18.28 18.27 -15.05
N ASN A 237 -18.23 18.82 -16.28
CA ASN A 237 -19.33 19.66 -16.81
C ASN A 237 -20.67 18.91 -16.88
N ASP A 238 -20.65 17.61 -17.14
CA ASP A 238 -21.80 16.72 -17.16
C ASP A 238 -22.15 16.16 -15.77
N ARG A 239 -21.31 16.44 -14.75
CA ARG A 239 -21.45 16.02 -13.36
C ARG A 239 -21.40 14.50 -13.14
N SER A 240 -20.85 13.77 -14.07
CA SER A 240 -20.74 12.31 -14.01
C SER A 240 -19.58 11.82 -13.15
N ALA A 241 -18.51 12.63 -13.02
CA ALA A 241 -17.28 12.27 -12.32
C ALA A 241 -16.68 13.48 -11.58
N PRO A 242 -15.73 13.28 -10.67
CA PRO A 242 -14.88 14.35 -10.15
C PRO A 242 -14.07 15.00 -11.28
N ASN A 243 -13.89 16.32 -11.20
CA ASN A 243 -12.87 16.99 -12.00
C ASN A 243 -11.54 17.01 -11.23
N GLU A 244 -10.51 17.67 -11.76
CA GLU A 244 -9.18 17.76 -11.13
C GLU A 244 -9.24 18.25 -9.67
N GLU A 245 -10.05 19.29 -9.37
CA GLU A 245 -10.21 19.79 -8.01
C GLU A 245 -10.98 18.82 -7.12
N GLY A 246 -11.96 18.09 -7.67
CA GLY A 246 -12.67 17.03 -6.96
C GLY A 246 -11.77 15.85 -6.62
N HIS A 247 -10.90 15.44 -7.54
CA HIS A 247 -9.89 14.41 -7.28
C HIS A 247 -8.90 14.83 -6.19
N LYS A 248 -8.43 16.08 -6.20
CA LYS A 248 -7.54 16.61 -5.15
C LYS A 248 -8.21 16.60 -3.78
N LEU A 249 -9.45 17.09 -3.72
CA LEU A 249 -10.22 17.12 -2.48
C LEU A 249 -10.43 15.73 -1.88
N TRP A 250 -10.78 14.76 -2.72
CA TRP A 250 -10.92 13.36 -2.31
C TRP A 250 -9.59 12.77 -1.84
N ALA A 251 -8.52 13.02 -2.60
CA ALA A 251 -7.19 12.55 -2.26
C ALA A 251 -6.68 13.12 -0.93
N GLU A 252 -6.90 14.41 -0.65
CA GLU A 252 -6.50 15.04 0.61
C GLU A 252 -7.13 14.35 1.83
N PHE A 253 -8.43 14.04 1.78
CA PHE A 253 -9.10 13.29 2.83
C PHE A 253 -8.45 11.92 3.07
N LEU A 254 -8.17 11.18 1.99
CA LEU A 254 -7.56 9.85 2.09
C LEU A 254 -6.09 9.92 2.53
N ILE A 255 -5.35 10.94 2.13
CA ILE A 255 -3.98 11.19 2.59
C ILE A 255 -3.95 11.37 4.11
N ASP A 256 -4.86 12.17 4.67
CA ASP A 256 -4.97 12.38 6.11
C ASP A 256 -5.35 11.10 6.87
N TYR A 257 -6.08 10.19 6.21
CA TYR A 257 -6.36 8.87 6.75
C TYR A 257 -5.15 7.94 6.70
N PHE A 258 -4.52 7.82 5.52
CA PHE A 258 -3.41 6.89 5.31
C PHE A 258 -2.09 7.35 5.94
N ILE A 259 -1.94 8.63 6.23
CA ILE A 259 -0.73 9.22 6.80
C ILE A 259 -1.12 10.04 8.03
N ALA A 260 -1.12 9.40 9.20
CA ALA A 260 -1.34 10.10 10.47
C ALA A 260 -0.23 11.12 10.73
N ASN A 261 -0.63 12.32 11.23
CA ASN A 261 0.27 13.43 11.55
C ASN A 261 0.63 13.45 13.04
#